data_d83644511238009315b27ec52e347858
#
_entry.id   d83644511238009315b27ec52e347858
#
_cell.length_a   1.000
_cell.length_b   1.000
_cell.length_c   1.000
_cell.angle_alpha   90.00
_cell.angle_beta   90.00
_cell.angle_gamma   90.00
#
_symmetry.space_group_name_H-M   'P 1'
#
loop_
_entity.id
_entity.type
_entity.pdbx_description
1 polymer ?
#
loop_
_entity_poly.entity_id
_entity_poly.type
_entity_poly.pdbx_seq_one_letter_code
_entity_poly.pdbx_strand_id
1 'polypeptide(L)'
;MRDQLLGATQPVLSISLDPGESVVAEVGQYAWMTDSIEMAAAGRGPQEPRLCLYTATGEPGVVAFASKLPGSILSVNVGPGYEGCLVRESSFLAGTPGVQVTADCGLFAAGPPDGGRLALWRIGGTGRAWVGVPGDVVRRELTAGQSLRAHPGHIGMFDTTITIQVTQVRDISGRDDAYPCAVLSGPGAVWLRSMPVNPRPVPAWE
;
A
#
# COMPACT_ATOMS: atom_id res chain seq x y z
N MET A 1 18.03 -11.21 8.84
CA MET A 1 17.48 -10.25 7.85
C MET A 1 17.76 -8.79 8.27
N ARG A 2 18.22 -7.94 7.38
CA ARG A 2 18.48 -6.50 7.60
C ARG A 2 17.92 -5.72 6.41
N ASP A 3 17.30 -4.58 6.67
CA ASP A 3 16.74 -3.70 5.65
C ASP A 3 17.44 -2.34 5.63
N GLN A 4 17.56 -1.75 4.46
CA GLN A 4 18.12 -0.42 4.25
C GLN A 4 17.39 0.29 3.11
N LEU A 5 17.14 1.58 3.28
CA LEU A 5 16.67 2.45 2.21
C LEU A 5 17.87 3.11 1.52
N LEU A 6 17.96 2.93 0.22
CA LEU A 6 18.99 3.51 -0.64
C LEU A 6 18.37 4.61 -1.51
N GLY A 7 19.05 5.76 -1.60
CA GLY A 7 18.54 6.92 -2.32
C GLY A 7 17.62 7.80 -1.47
N ALA A 8 17.38 9.04 -1.91
CA ALA A 8 16.61 10.04 -1.20
C ALA A 8 15.27 10.34 -1.87
N THR A 9 15.26 10.66 -3.16
CA THR A 9 14.05 11.09 -3.89
C THR A 9 13.20 9.91 -4.36
N GLN A 10 13.85 8.83 -4.76
CA GLN A 10 13.23 7.56 -5.14
C GLN A 10 13.95 6.44 -4.41
N PRO A 11 13.61 6.22 -3.14
CA PRO A 11 14.31 5.22 -2.34
C PRO A 11 14.04 3.81 -2.88
N VAL A 12 15.06 2.98 -2.77
CA VAL A 12 14.98 1.54 -3.01
C VAL A 12 15.13 0.84 -1.67
N LEU A 13 14.22 -0.05 -1.38
CA LEU A 13 14.31 -0.95 -0.24
C LEU A 13 15.26 -2.09 -0.58
N SER A 14 16.41 -2.14 0.06
CA SER A 14 17.37 -3.24 -0.05
C SER A 14 17.26 -4.13 1.18
N ILE A 15 17.02 -5.42 0.99
CA ILE A 15 16.89 -6.40 2.06
C ILE A 15 17.98 -7.43 1.93
N SER A 16 18.86 -7.52 2.94
CA SER A 16 19.86 -8.57 3.08
C SER A 16 19.27 -9.75 3.85
N LEU A 17 19.38 -10.94 3.28
CA LEU A 17 18.88 -12.20 3.83
C LEU A 17 20.05 -13.12 4.13
N ASP A 18 20.08 -13.70 5.32
CA ASP A 18 20.96 -14.80 5.63
C ASP A 18 20.38 -16.11 5.06
N PRO A 19 21.19 -17.19 4.86
CA PRO A 19 20.70 -18.43 4.30
C PRO A 19 19.47 -18.98 5.05
N GLY A 20 18.40 -19.27 4.31
CA GLY A 20 17.12 -19.72 4.84
C GLY A 20 16.17 -18.61 5.24
N GLU A 21 16.61 -17.34 5.28
CA GLU A 21 15.71 -16.21 5.48
C GLU A 21 14.96 -15.85 4.20
N SER A 22 13.75 -15.36 4.36
CA SER A 22 12.85 -15.05 3.25
C SER A 22 12.12 -13.73 3.43
N VAL A 23 11.67 -13.16 2.31
CA VAL A 23 10.77 -12.02 2.25
C VAL A 23 9.71 -12.28 1.18
N VAL A 24 8.50 -11.82 1.41
CA VAL A 24 7.39 -11.92 0.45
C VAL A 24 7.16 -10.57 -0.22
N ALA A 25 6.91 -10.57 -1.54
CA ALA A 25 6.57 -9.38 -2.31
C ALA A 25 5.60 -9.72 -3.45
N GLU A 26 5.02 -8.72 -4.10
CA GLU A 26 4.21 -8.93 -5.31
C GLU A 26 5.08 -9.50 -6.44
N VAL A 27 4.54 -10.43 -7.22
CA VAL A 27 5.24 -11.03 -8.37
C VAL A 27 5.72 -9.93 -9.33
N GLY A 28 7.03 -9.94 -9.64
CA GLY A 28 7.64 -8.95 -10.54
C GLY A 28 7.95 -7.60 -9.90
N GLN A 29 7.77 -7.44 -8.58
CA GLN A 29 8.02 -6.18 -7.88
C GLN A 29 9.52 -5.93 -7.59
N TYR A 30 10.38 -6.96 -7.65
CA TYR A 30 11.82 -6.79 -7.41
C TYR A 30 12.47 -5.88 -8.46
N ALA A 31 13.44 -5.08 -8.03
CA ALA A 31 14.27 -4.25 -8.91
C ALA A 31 15.55 -5.00 -9.33
N TRP A 32 16.24 -5.63 -8.39
CA TRP A 32 17.38 -6.53 -8.60
C TRP A 32 17.52 -7.48 -7.41
N MET A 33 18.28 -8.54 -7.61
CA MET A 33 18.66 -9.50 -6.56
C MET A 33 19.98 -10.20 -6.91
N THR A 34 20.64 -10.77 -5.90
CA THR A 34 21.81 -11.63 -6.11
C THR A 34 21.39 -13.03 -6.57
N ASP A 35 22.30 -13.76 -7.19
CA ASP A 35 22.04 -15.11 -7.72
C ASP A 35 21.68 -16.13 -6.61
N SER A 36 22.07 -15.84 -5.37
CA SER A 36 21.71 -16.66 -4.19
C SER A 36 20.24 -16.55 -3.76
N ILE A 37 19.44 -15.70 -4.39
CA ILE A 37 18.01 -15.56 -4.09
C ILE A 37 17.18 -16.44 -5.03
N GLU A 38 16.46 -17.38 -4.45
CA GLU A 38 15.47 -18.20 -5.14
C GLU A 38 14.05 -17.63 -4.99
N MET A 39 13.24 -17.78 -6.03
CA MET A 39 11.85 -17.31 -6.06
C MET A 39 10.88 -18.48 -6.08
N ALA A 40 9.86 -18.44 -5.21
CA ALA A 40 8.76 -19.40 -5.19
C ALA A 40 7.41 -18.68 -5.07
N ALA A 41 6.34 -19.28 -5.61
CA ALA A 41 4.99 -18.74 -5.46
C ALA A 41 4.55 -18.77 -3.98
N ALA A 42 4.04 -17.65 -3.46
CA ALA A 42 3.64 -17.50 -2.06
C ALA A 42 2.13 -17.33 -1.83
N GLY A 43 1.35 -16.97 -2.84
CA GLY A 43 -0.11 -16.80 -2.74
C GLY A 43 -0.88 -18.03 -3.25
N ARG A 44 -2.03 -18.33 -2.66
CA ARG A 44 -2.81 -19.55 -2.96
C ARG A 44 -4.30 -19.35 -3.26
N GLY A 45 -4.81 -18.12 -3.20
CA GLY A 45 -6.23 -17.85 -3.36
C GLY A 45 -6.57 -16.99 -4.59
N PRO A 46 -7.75 -17.15 -5.19
CA PRO A 46 -8.18 -16.35 -6.35
C PRO A 46 -8.40 -14.86 -6.00
N GLN A 47 -8.54 -14.52 -4.72
CA GLN A 47 -8.71 -13.14 -4.22
C GLN A 47 -7.46 -12.60 -3.54
N GLU A 48 -6.40 -13.39 -3.48
CA GLU A 48 -5.12 -12.97 -2.90
C GLU A 48 -4.24 -12.31 -3.97
N PRO A 49 -3.43 -11.30 -3.58
CA PRO A 49 -2.42 -10.76 -4.47
C PRO A 49 -1.47 -11.88 -4.93
N ARG A 50 -0.98 -11.76 -6.15
CA ARG A 50 0.02 -12.69 -6.67
C ARG A 50 1.36 -12.40 -5.99
N LEU A 51 1.65 -13.15 -4.92
CA LEU A 51 2.84 -12.99 -4.12
C LEU A 51 3.92 -14.03 -4.50
N CYS A 52 5.16 -13.62 -4.34
CA CYS A 52 6.37 -14.42 -4.51
C CYS A 52 7.19 -14.37 -3.22
N LEU A 53 7.70 -15.52 -2.80
CA LEU A 53 8.65 -15.66 -1.71
C LEU A 53 10.07 -15.61 -2.30
N TYR A 54 10.91 -14.73 -1.76
CA TYR A 54 12.31 -14.57 -2.11
C TYR A 54 13.13 -15.11 -0.95
N THR A 55 13.92 -16.16 -1.18
CA THR A 55 14.67 -16.88 -0.13
C THR A 55 16.15 -16.91 -0.49
N ALA A 56 17.01 -16.58 0.46
CA ALA A 56 18.45 -16.80 0.30
C ALA A 56 18.79 -18.29 0.48
N THR A 57 19.47 -18.88 -0.51
CA THR A 57 19.85 -20.29 -0.52
C THR A 57 21.36 -20.46 -0.57
N GLY A 58 21.91 -21.31 0.28
CA GLY A 58 23.33 -21.64 0.35
C GLY A 58 24.21 -20.54 0.96
N GLU A 59 24.13 -19.31 0.48
CA GLU A 59 24.87 -18.14 0.95
C GLU A 59 23.97 -16.93 1.18
N PRO A 60 24.44 -15.89 1.91
CA PRO A 60 23.69 -14.66 2.07
C PRO A 60 23.38 -14.00 0.74
N GLY A 61 22.19 -13.44 0.63
CA GLY A 61 21.71 -12.75 -0.57
C GLY A 61 21.09 -11.40 -0.28
N VAL A 62 20.93 -10.62 -1.34
CA VAL A 62 20.26 -9.32 -1.32
C VAL A 62 19.15 -9.30 -2.35
N VAL A 63 17.98 -8.83 -1.95
CA VAL A 63 16.89 -8.50 -2.88
C VAL A 63 16.47 -7.06 -2.66
N ALA A 64 16.22 -6.35 -3.74
CA ALA A 64 15.86 -4.93 -3.72
C ALA A 64 14.49 -4.70 -4.37
N PHE A 65 13.72 -3.80 -3.78
CA PHE A 65 12.37 -3.43 -4.23
C PHE A 65 12.28 -1.92 -4.40
N ALA A 66 11.69 -1.49 -5.50
CA ALA A 66 11.48 -0.07 -5.80
C ALA A 66 9.98 0.23 -5.96
N SER A 67 9.58 1.40 -5.52
CA SER A 67 8.22 1.89 -5.78
C SER A 67 8.03 2.20 -7.26
N LYS A 68 6.85 1.91 -7.82
CA LYS A 68 6.50 2.22 -9.22
C LYS A 68 6.44 3.73 -9.51
N LEU A 69 6.25 4.53 -8.48
CA LEU A 69 6.17 6.00 -8.55
C LEU A 69 7.13 6.60 -7.53
N PRO A 70 7.67 7.81 -7.81
CA PRO A 70 8.49 8.54 -6.86
C PRO A 70 7.76 8.79 -5.55
N GLY A 71 8.48 8.66 -4.42
CA GLY A 71 7.87 8.88 -3.12
C GLY A 71 8.63 8.27 -1.96
N SER A 72 7.92 8.00 -0.90
CA SER A 72 8.45 7.48 0.36
C SER A 72 8.21 5.97 0.49
N ILE A 73 9.10 5.28 1.18
CA ILE A 73 8.87 3.91 1.64
C ILE A 73 8.70 3.93 3.16
N LEU A 74 7.56 3.43 3.62
CA LEU A 74 7.23 3.32 5.04
C LEU A 74 7.38 1.87 5.49
N SER A 75 7.93 1.67 6.68
CA SER A 75 7.89 0.37 7.34
C SER A 75 6.75 0.31 8.36
N VAL A 76 5.99 -0.78 8.35
CA VAL A 76 4.85 -1.03 9.23
C VAL A 76 5.08 -2.35 9.96
N ASN A 77 5.08 -2.32 11.29
CA ASN A 77 5.10 -3.53 12.10
C ASN A 77 3.67 -3.94 12.41
N VAL A 78 3.28 -5.16 12.03
CA VAL A 78 1.96 -5.76 12.31
C VAL A 78 2.10 -6.89 13.32
N GLY A 79 1.09 -7.06 14.16
CA GLY A 79 1.11 -8.09 15.21
C GLY A 79 0.28 -7.70 16.42
N PRO A 80 0.52 -8.32 17.59
CA PRO A 80 -0.21 -8.02 18.81
C PRO A 80 -0.21 -6.52 19.13
N GLY A 81 -1.39 -5.93 19.31
CA GLY A 81 -1.56 -4.50 19.58
C GLY A 81 -1.66 -3.58 18.36
N TYR A 82 -1.42 -4.10 17.16
CA TYR A 82 -1.68 -3.38 15.91
C TYR A 82 -2.20 -4.33 14.84
N GLU A 83 -3.50 -4.29 14.61
CA GLU A 83 -4.19 -5.23 13.70
C GLU A 83 -3.87 -5.01 12.22
N GLY A 84 -3.16 -3.91 11.90
CA GLY A 84 -2.72 -3.62 10.54
C GLY A 84 -3.35 -2.39 9.92
N CYS A 85 -3.14 -2.26 8.63
CA CYS A 85 -3.54 -1.09 7.86
C CYS A 85 -4.14 -1.46 6.50
N LEU A 86 -4.84 -0.51 5.94
CA LEU A 86 -5.32 -0.53 4.57
C LEU A 86 -4.43 0.36 3.71
N VAL A 87 -3.90 -0.18 2.62
CA VAL A 87 -3.01 0.49 1.68
C VAL A 87 -3.61 0.44 0.27
N ARG A 88 -3.17 1.33 -0.61
CA ARG A 88 -3.54 1.22 -2.03
C ARG A 88 -2.99 -0.07 -2.63
N GLU A 89 -3.74 -0.68 -3.54
CA GLU A 89 -3.42 -1.96 -4.20
C GLU A 89 -1.96 -2.06 -4.68
N SER A 90 -1.41 -1.02 -5.27
CA SER A 90 -0.04 -1.03 -5.79
C SER A 90 1.03 -0.55 -4.80
N SER A 91 0.69 -0.38 -3.53
CA SER A 91 1.60 0.20 -2.53
C SER A 91 2.40 -0.83 -1.73
N PHE A 92 1.96 -2.08 -1.65
CA PHE A 92 2.73 -3.12 -0.97
C PHE A 92 4.02 -3.42 -1.74
N LEU A 93 5.17 -3.28 -1.10
CA LEU A 93 6.47 -3.58 -1.69
C LEU A 93 6.98 -4.95 -1.27
N ALA A 94 7.05 -5.18 0.03
CA ALA A 94 7.54 -6.42 0.60
C ALA A 94 7.06 -6.60 2.04
N GLY A 95 7.17 -7.83 2.56
CA GLY A 95 6.88 -8.15 3.95
C GLY A 95 7.67 -9.36 4.42
N THR A 96 7.84 -9.50 5.74
CA THR A 96 8.34 -10.76 6.31
C THR A 96 7.31 -11.88 6.09
N PRO A 97 7.69 -13.16 6.12
CA PRO A 97 6.79 -14.29 5.77
C PRO A 97 5.49 -14.39 6.60
N GLY A 98 5.46 -13.81 7.80
CA GLY A 98 4.26 -13.78 8.65
C GLY A 98 3.26 -12.66 8.31
N VAL A 99 3.62 -11.76 7.40
CA VAL A 99 2.72 -10.69 6.92
C VAL A 99 1.69 -11.30 5.97
N GLN A 100 0.43 -10.95 6.19
CA GLN A 100 -0.70 -11.33 5.35
C GLN A 100 -1.19 -10.12 4.55
N VAL A 101 -1.38 -10.32 3.26
CA VAL A 101 -1.89 -9.30 2.35
C VAL A 101 -3.13 -9.84 1.66
N THR A 102 -4.25 -9.17 1.83
CA THR A 102 -5.53 -9.58 1.25
C THR A 102 -6.19 -8.41 0.53
N ALA A 103 -6.86 -8.68 -0.59
CA ALA A 103 -7.66 -7.67 -1.27
C ALA A 103 -8.89 -7.32 -0.40
N ASP A 104 -9.06 -6.04 -0.10
CA ASP A 104 -10.25 -5.56 0.61
C ASP A 104 -11.32 -5.13 -0.41
N CYS A 105 -12.26 -6.05 -0.69
CA CYS A 105 -13.31 -5.84 -1.68
C CYS A 105 -14.51 -5.02 -1.16
N GLY A 106 -14.52 -4.64 0.13
CA GLY A 106 -15.70 -4.10 0.83
C GLY A 106 -15.95 -2.61 0.69
N LEU A 107 -14.96 -1.81 0.29
CA LEU A 107 -14.99 -0.35 0.54
C LEU A 107 -15.30 0.54 -0.69
N PHE A 108 -15.77 0.04 -1.84
CA PHE A 108 -15.50 0.77 -3.06
C PHE A 108 -16.55 0.90 -4.12
N ALA A 109 -17.78 0.93 -3.79
CA ALA A 109 -18.88 1.04 -4.77
C ALA A 109 -19.66 2.36 -4.73
N ALA A 110 -19.14 3.43 -4.21
CA ALA A 110 -19.86 4.69 -4.13
C ALA A 110 -19.12 5.82 -4.83
N GLY A 111 -18.97 5.72 -6.13
CA GLY A 111 -18.56 6.81 -7.01
C GLY A 111 -19.32 6.72 -8.33
N PRO A 112 -19.49 7.84 -9.06
CA PRO A 112 -20.00 7.79 -10.43
C PRO A 112 -19.05 6.95 -11.30
N PRO A 113 -19.46 6.56 -12.52
CA PRO A 113 -18.64 5.74 -13.42
C PRO A 113 -17.20 6.21 -13.60
N ASP A 114 -16.94 7.50 -13.39
CA ASP A 114 -15.63 8.15 -13.53
C ASP A 114 -14.89 8.35 -12.20
N GLY A 115 -15.54 8.08 -11.07
CA GLY A 115 -14.97 8.14 -9.73
C GLY A 115 -14.14 6.89 -9.46
N GLY A 116 -12.86 7.00 -9.73
CA GLY A 116 -11.93 5.90 -9.65
C GLY A 116 -12.04 5.06 -8.39
N ARG A 117 -12.17 3.74 -8.59
CA ARG A 117 -12.23 2.75 -7.50
C ARG A 117 -11.00 2.91 -6.59
N LEU A 118 -11.24 3.06 -5.32
CA LEU A 118 -10.20 3.02 -4.30
C LEU A 118 -9.89 1.53 -4.02
N ALA A 119 -9.16 0.85 -4.88
CA ALA A 119 -8.73 -0.51 -4.63
C ALA A 119 -7.73 -0.54 -3.48
N LEU A 120 -8.04 -1.27 -2.43
CA LEU A 120 -7.22 -1.37 -1.23
C LEU A 120 -6.84 -2.82 -0.95
N TRP A 121 -5.69 -2.96 -0.36
CA TRP A 121 -5.22 -4.19 0.27
C TRP A 121 -5.11 -3.99 1.77
N ARG A 122 -5.54 -5.00 2.51
CA ARG A 122 -5.33 -5.10 3.95
C ARG A 122 -3.98 -5.76 4.20
N ILE A 123 -3.14 -5.09 4.99
CA ILE A 123 -1.89 -5.65 5.51
C ILE A 123 -2.13 -5.98 6.98
N GLY A 124 -1.94 -7.24 7.35
CA GLY A 124 -2.10 -7.76 8.70
C GLY A 124 -1.15 -8.91 8.96
N GLY A 125 -1.49 -9.80 9.90
CA GLY A 125 -0.64 -10.92 10.31
C GLY A 125 0.40 -10.51 11.34
N THR A 126 1.62 -11.04 11.24
CA THR A 126 2.71 -10.76 12.21
C THR A 126 4.02 -10.52 11.49
N GLY A 127 4.70 -9.43 11.80
CA GLY A 127 6.01 -9.10 11.22
C GLY A 127 6.11 -7.67 10.75
N ARG A 128 6.97 -7.43 9.77
CA ARG A 128 7.21 -6.12 9.17
C ARG A 128 6.82 -6.12 7.71
N ALA A 129 6.09 -5.10 7.30
CA ALA A 129 5.76 -4.80 5.91
C ALA A 129 6.41 -3.48 5.47
N TRP A 130 6.71 -3.35 4.18
CA TRP A 130 7.18 -2.11 3.57
C TRP A 130 6.18 -1.69 2.50
N VAL A 131 5.82 -0.41 2.56
CA VAL A 131 4.76 0.19 1.74
C VAL A 131 5.32 1.40 1.00
N GLY A 132 5.21 1.40 -0.33
CA GLY A 132 5.55 2.54 -1.16
C GLY A 132 4.39 3.54 -1.23
N VAL A 133 4.64 4.79 -0.88
CA VAL A 133 3.64 5.86 -0.92
C VAL A 133 4.15 6.97 -1.84
N PRO A 134 3.47 7.25 -2.97
CA PRO A 134 3.88 8.28 -3.91
C PRO A 134 3.92 9.68 -3.29
N GLY A 135 5.00 10.41 -3.54
CA GLY A 135 5.27 11.73 -2.98
C GLY A 135 5.69 11.70 -1.51
N ASP A 136 5.57 12.85 -0.86
CA ASP A 136 5.80 13.01 0.56
C ASP A 136 4.59 12.55 1.36
N VAL A 137 4.84 12.11 2.59
CA VAL A 137 3.82 11.54 3.48
C VAL A 137 3.56 12.46 4.66
N VAL A 138 2.28 12.74 4.89
CA VAL A 138 1.81 13.47 6.07
C VAL A 138 0.93 12.54 6.90
N ARG A 139 1.42 12.18 8.10
CA ARG A 139 0.65 11.38 9.05
C ARG A 139 -0.28 12.27 9.88
N ARG A 140 -1.54 11.84 10.02
CA ARG A 140 -2.55 12.44 10.90
C ARG A 140 -3.10 11.39 11.84
N GLU A 141 -3.21 11.73 13.11
CA GLU A 141 -3.89 10.93 14.12
C GLU A 141 -5.29 11.49 14.31
N LEU A 142 -6.29 10.62 14.25
CA LEU A 142 -7.69 10.97 14.50
C LEU A 142 -8.14 10.28 15.80
N THR A 143 -8.64 11.05 16.74
CA THR A 143 -9.26 10.50 17.96
C THR A 143 -10.70 10.09 17.65
N ALA A 144 -11.33 9.34 18.56
CA ALA A 144 -12.75 8.98 18.46
C ALA A 144 -13.62 10.24 18.29
N GLY A 145 -14.50 10.22 17.29
CA GLY A 145 -15.38 11.34 16.94
C GLY A 145 -14.73 12.41 16.03
N GLN A 146 -13.44 12.34 15.79
CA GLN A 146 -12.78 13.21 14.80
C GLN A 146 -12.90 12.63 13.40
N SER A 147 -13.08 13.50 12.42
CA SER A 147 -13.12 13.15 11.01
C SER A 147 -12.25 14.08 10.17
N LEU A 148 -11.66 13.51 9.12
CA LEU A 148 -10.87 14.22 8.11
C LEU A 148 -11.51 14.03 6.74
N ARG A 149 -11.62 15.11 5.98
CA ARG A 149 -12.01 15.05 4.57
C ARG A 149 -10.79 15.13 3.69
N ALA A 150 -10.68 14.23 2.74
CA ALA A 150 -9.56 14.20 1.79
C ALA A 150 -10.05 13.82 0.40
N HIS A 151 -9.37 14.31 -0.63
CA HIS A 151 -9.56 13.77 -1.97
C HIS A 151 -9.02 12.33 -2.00
N PRO A 152 -9.76 11.33 -2.52
CA PRO A 152 -9.34 9.92 -2.50
C PRO A 152 -7.96 9.67 -3.11
N GLY A 153 -7.56 10.48 -4.10
CA GLY A 153 -6.24 10.44 -4.72
C GLY A 153 -5.08 10.72 -3.77
N HIS A 154 -5.32 11.42 -2.66
CA HIS A 154 -4.30 11.76 -1.66
C HIS A 154 -4.25 10.80 -0.47
N ILE A 155 -5.09 9.76 -0.43
CA ILE A 155 -5.03 8.74 0.62
C ILE A 155 -3.94 7.73 0.25
N GLY A 156 -2.93 7.60 1.10
CA GLY A 156 -1.85 6.63 0.97
C GLY A 156 -2.16 5.33 1.72
N MET A 157 -2.40 5.48 3.02
CA MET A 157 -2.60 4.36 3.96
C MET A 157 -3.44 4.84 5.15
N PHE A 158 -4.13 3.93 5.85
CA PHE A 158 -4.80 4.20 7.11
C PHE A 158 -4.97 2.92 7.95
N ASP A 159 -5.08 3.10 9.28
CA ASP A 159 -5.28 1.98 10.22
C ASP A 159 -6.63 1.30 9.97
N THR A 160 -6.71 0.00 10.26
CA THR A 160 -7.95 -0.78 10.14
C THR A 160 -9.08 -0.29 11.05
N THR A 161 -8.77 0.51 12.06
CA THR A 161 -9.74 1.16 12.98
C THR A 161 -10.39 2.41 12.39
N ILE A 162 -9.84 2.97 11.32
CA ILE A 162 -10.43 4.10 10.60
C ILE A 162 -11.61 3.62 9.75
N THR A 163 -12.74 4.30 9.89
CA THR A 163 -13.84 4.13 8.95
C THR A 163 -13.74 5.15 7.83
N ILE A 164 -14.03 4.72 6.59
CA ILE A 164 -13.99 5.59 5.41
C ILE A 164 -15.33 5.56 4.68
N GLN A 165 -15.80 6.73 4.25
CA GLN A 165 -16.96 6.90 3.38
C GLN A 165 -16.55 7.80 2.22
N VAL A 166 -16.86 7.39 0.99
CA VAL A 166 -16.62 8.22 -0.19
C VAL A 166 -17.94 8.84 -0.62
N THR A 167 -17.97 10.17 -0.67
CA THR A 167 -19.13 10.98 -1.04
C THR A 167 -18.79 11.87 -2.25
N GLN A 168 -19.81 12.43 -2.84
CA GLN A 168 -19.67 13.46 -3.86
C GLN A 168 -19.89 14.85 -3.23
N VAL A 169 -18.98 15.78 -3.49
CA VAL A 169 -19.16 17.18 -3.15
C VAL A 169 -19.49 17.92 -4.44
N ARG A 170 -20.62 18.62 -4.48
CA ARG A 170 -21.01 19.45 -5.62
C ARG A 170 -20.05 20.62 -5.76
N ASP A 171 -19.74 20.96 -6.99
CA ASP A 171 -18.96 22.16 -7.29
C ASP A 171 -19.71 23.41 -6.78
N ILE A 172 -19.00 24.20 -5.99
CA ILE A 172 -19.48 25.49 -5.48
C ILE A 172 -19.46 26.60 -6.55
N SER A 173 -18.83 26.36 -7.70
CA SER A 173 -18.75 27.31 -8.82
C SER A 173 -20.01 27.37 -9.69
N GLY A 174 -21.02 26.52 -9.39
CA GLY A 174 -22.29 26.49 -10.12
C GLY A 174 -22.27 25.69 -11.43
N ARG A 175 -21.18 24.94 -11.70
CA ARG A 175 -21.15 23.90 -12.71
C ARG A 175 -21.73 22.62 -12.12
N ASP A 176 -22.37 21.79 -12.94
CA ASP A 176 -22.97 20.52 -12.48
C ASP A 176 -21.92 19.41 -12.24
N ASP A 177 -20.69 19.81 -11.90
CA ASP A 177 -19.59 18.90 -11.63
C ASP A 177 -19.61 18.46 -10.18
N ALA A 178 -19.35 17.18 -9.93
CA ALA A 178 -19.23 16.63 -8.60
C ALA A 178 -17.83 16.02 -8.41
N TYR A 179 -17.21 16.32 -7.28
CA TYR A 179 -15.86 15.82 -6.95
C TYR A 179 -15.93 14.76 -5.86
N PRO A 180 -15.15 13.66 -5.98
CA PRO A 180 -15.11 12.65 -4.93
C PRO A 180 -14.42 13.19 -3.68
N CYS A 181 -15.04 12.97 -2.53
CA CYS A 181 -14.52 13.33 -1.22
C CYS A 181 -14.60 12.11 -0.31
N ALA A 182 -13.47 11.70 0.25
CA ALA A 182 -13.42 10.69 1.28
C ALA A 182 -13.51 11.34 2.66
N VAL A 183 -14.40 10.83 3.51
CA VAL A 183 -14.49 11.16 4.93
C VAL A 183 -13.89 10.00 5.71
N LEU A 184 -12.77 10.24 6.39
CA LEU A 184 -12.10 9.27 7.25
C LEU A 184 -12.41 9.63 8.70
N SER A 185 -12.89 8.67 9.47
CA SER A 185 -13.28 8.88 10.88
C SER A 185 -12.51 7.96 11.80
N GLY A 186 -11.94 8.55 12.87
CA GLY A 186 -11.14 7.85 13.88
C GLY A 186 -11.96 6.98 14.85
N PRO A 187 -11.28 6.24 15.71
CA PRO A 187 -9.87 6.44 16.09
C PRO A 187 -8.87 5.75 15.16
N GLY A 188 -7.68 6.33 15.02
CA GLY A 188 -6.56 5.73 14.28
C GLY A 188 -5.74 6.74 13.48
N ALA A 189 -4.70 6.24 12.82
CA ALA A 189 -3.84 7.06 11.98
C ALA A 189 -4.21 6.97 10.50
N VAL A 190 -4.00 8.09 9.80
CA VAL A 190 -4.14 8.23 8.35
C VAL A 190 -2.83 8.80 7.79
N TRP A 191 -2.30 8.20 6.73
CA TRP A 191 -1.15 8.72 6.00
C TRP A 191 -1.63 9.27 4.66
N LEU A 192 -1.53 10.56 4.52
CA LEU A 192 -1.83 11.29 3.29
C LEU A 192 -0.56 11.43 2.46
N ARG A 193 -0.70 11.49 1.16
CA ARG A 193 0.39 11.64 0.21
C ARG A 193 0.29 12.96 -0.58
N SER A 194 1.42 13.57 -0.88
CA SER A 194 1.47 14.83 -1.63
C SER A 194 1.20 14.60 -3.13
N MET A 195 1.59 13.46 -3.68
CA MET A 195 1.33 13.12 -5.09
C MET A 195 0.01 12.34 -5.22
N PRO A 196 -1.04 12.92 -5.80
CA PRO A 196 -2.28 12.20 -6.03
C PRO A 196 -2.08 11.15 -7.14
N VAL A 197 -2.56 9.94 -6.89
CA VAL A 197 -2.69 8.93 -7.95
C VAL A 197 -4.17 8.79 -8.23
N ASN A 198 -4.60 9.39 -9.32
CA ASN A 198 -5.95 9.18 -9.83
C ASN A 198 -5.94 7.90 -10.67
N PRO A 199 -6.90 6.99 -10.50
CA PRO A 199 -7.13 5.99 -11.51
C PRO A 199 -7.47 6.75 -12.80
N ARG A 200 -6.68 6.53 -13.86
CA ARG A 200 -7.05 7.06 -15.16
C ARG A 200 -8.40 6.47 -15.54
N PRO A 201 -9.35 7.25 -16.05
CA PRO A 201 -10.45 6.67 -16.76
C PRO A 201 -9.84 5.82 -17.88
N VAL A 202 -10.20 4.53 -17.93
CA VAL A 202 -9.85 3.70 -19.08
C VAL A 202 -10.57 4.33 -20.27
N PRO A 203 -9.87 4.80 -21.31
CA PRO A 203 -10.55 5.28 -22.50
C PRO A 203 -11.45 4.16 -22.98
N ALA A 204 -12.74 4.40 -23.11
CA ALA A 204 -13.60 3.52 -23.87
C ALA A 204 -13.07 3.54 -25.31
N TRP A 205 -12.34 2.51 -25.70
CA TRP A 205 -12.03 2.28 -27.11
C TRP A 205 -13.30 1.73 -27.73
N GLU A 206 -13.96 2.58 -28.52
CA GLU A 206 -14.92 2.12 -29.50
C GLU A 206 -14.26 1.26 -30.59
#